data_db4a72b211aaf1ba39121bffbd06cc0c
#
_entry.id   db4a72b211aaf1ba39121bffbd06cc0c
#
_cell.length_a   1.000
_cell.length_b   1.000
_cell.length_c   1.000
_cell.angle_alpha   90.00
_cell.angle_beta   90.00
_cell.angle_gamma   90.00
#
_symmetry.space_group_name_H-M   'P 1'
#
loop_
_entity.id
_entity.type
_entity.pdbx_description
1 polymer ?
#
loop_
_entity_poly.entity_id
_entity_poly.type
_entity_poly.pdbx_seq_one_letter_code
_entity_poly.pdbx_strand_id
1 'polypeptide(L)'
;APDTHPPAAIRPTHDQDLPMYIFIDPVPQDVNDPTTDYPANAFAFRYVLPALLESPGRRLLEIGVGQGAALSVFTDSGFEMSGFDIDHACVAQTQDQAIALSLDAERFTHGDLREPASYRSLCAEGRFDGIVAMGVLPHIGDKESSIRNLFDLTEPGGQVFIEFRNLLFAMSTFNRFTHSLFMDQLLHGVSPPVRDAVNHELASRLRMGVPDSVARSADAGDDILESFDNPLTVPALFADAGFDDVRVHYFHYHAGMPYLQSEDPDAFRRADVALEDAP
;
A
#
# COMPACT_ATOMS: atom_id res chain seq x y z
N ALA A 1 31.85 -0.81 43.33
CA ALA A 1 31.42 -1.35 42.05
C ALA A 1 29.99 -0.85 41.83
N PRO A 2 29.67 -0.15 40.73
CA PRO A 2 28.29 0.24 40.45
C PRO A 2 27.58 -0.93 39.76
N ASP A 3 26.39 -1.26 40.30
CA ASP A 3 25.45 -2.22 39.75
C ASP A 3 24.93 -1.69 38.40
N THR A 4 25.33 -2.34 37.33
CA THR A 4 24.75 -2.13 36.00
C THR A 4 23.62 -3.13 35.77
N HIS A 5 22.40 -2.74 36.13
CA HIS A 5 21.24 -3.44 35.64
C HIS A 5 21.04 -3.09 34.15
N PRO A 6 20.81 -4.09 33.29
CA PRO A 6 20.42 -3.82 31.90
C PRO A 6 19.06 -3.10 31.87
N PRO A 7 18.84 -2.21 30.91
CA PRO A 7 17.53 -1.55 30.79
C PRO A 7 16.43 -2.58 30.57
N ALA A 8 15.32 -2.40 31.27
CA ALA A 8 14.15 -3.25 31.16
C ALA A 8 13.69 -3.28 29.70
N ALA A 9 13.57 -4.48 29.14
CA ALA A 9 12.96 -4.67 27.84
C ALA A 9 11.54 -4.11 27.89
N ILE A 10 11.27 -3.14 27.02
CA ILE A 10 9.92 -2.65 26.76
C ILE A 10 9.16 -3.83 26.14
N ARG A 11 8.32 -4.49 26.96
CA ARG A 11 7.36 -5.45 26.43
C ARG A 11 6.28 -4.64 25.73
N PRO A 12 5.89 -5.00 24.48
CA PRO A 12 4.69 -4.44 23.92
C PRO A 12 3.53 -4.79 24.86
N THR A 13 2.77 -3.79 25.25
CA THR A 13 1.51 -4.00 25.96
C THR A 13 0.60 -4.72 24.98
N HIS A 14 0.32 -5.99 25.24
CA HIS A 14 -0.77 -6.73 24.61
C HIS A 14 -2.05 -6.01 24.97
N ASP A 15 -2.56 -5.23 24.03
CA ASP A 15 -3.91 -4.69 24.11
C ASP A 15 -4.87 -5.86 23.79
N GLN A 16 -5.39 -6.49 24.83
CA GLN A 16 -6.27 -7.66 24.72
C GLN A 16 -7.72 -7.29 24.39
N ASP A 17 -7.99 -6.02 24.07
CA ASP A 17 -9.33 -5.50 23.81
C ASP A 17 -9.47 -4.90 22.39
N LEU A 18 -8.73 -5.36 21.41
CA LEU A 18 -9.07 -5.05 20.01
C LEU A 18 -10.39 -5.77 19.68
N PRO A 19 -11.42 -5.03 19.23
CA PRO A 19 -12.70 -5.64 18.88
C PRO A 19 -12.47 -6.73 17.83
N MET A 20 -13.14 -7.86 18.05
CA MET A 20 -13.16 -9.02 17.16
C MET A 20 -13.35 -8.53 15.73
N TYR A 21 -12.31 -8.70 14.89
CA TYR A 21 -12.28 -8.22 13.52
C TYR A 21 -13.51 -8.70 12.77
N ILE A 22 -14.35 -7.76 12.36
CA ILE A 22 -15.47 -8.08 11.46
C ILE A 22 -14.85 -8.24 10.08
N PHE A 23 -14.74 -9.48 9.61
CA PHE A 23 -14.47 -9.76 8.20
C PHE A 23 -15.69 -9.28 7.43
N ILE A 24 -15.55 -8.16 6.73
CA ILE A 24 -16.54 -7.69 5.79
C ILE A 24 -16.08 -8.21 4.43
N ASP A 25 -16.89 -9.07 3.79
CA ASP A 25 -16.71 -9.46 2.39
C ASP A 25 -16.50 -8.20 1.53
N PRO A 26 -15.47 -8.14 0.73
CA PRO A 26 -15.23 -9.00 -0.43
C PRO A 26 -14.01 -9.92 -0.30
N VAL A 27 -13.55 -10.20 0.90
CA VAL A 27 -12.57 -11.27 1.06
C VAL A 27 -13.21 -12.56 0.60
N PRO A 28 -12.63 -13.31 -0.35
CA PRO A 28 -13.12 -14.63 -0.70
C PRO A 28 -13.33 -15.43 0.58
N GLN A 29 -14.48 -16.09 0.74
CA GLN A 29 -14.82 -16.85 1.95
C GLN A 29 -13.77 -17.92 2.29
N ASP A 30 -12.96 -18.30 1.31
CA ASP A 30 -11.78 -19.12 1.47
C ASP A 30 -10.55 -18.43 0.88
N VAL A 31 -9.79 -17.73 1.72
CA VAL A 31 -8.49 -17.11 1.36
C VAL A 31 -7.44 -18.16 0.92
N ASN A 32 -7.69 -19.44 1.15
CA ASN A 32 -6.85 -20.54 0.69
C ASN A 32 -7.28 -21.12 -0.67
N ASP A 33 -8.40 -20.65 -1.24
CA ASP A 33 -8.85 -21.09 -2.56
C ASP A 33 -7.89 -20.55 -3.63
N PRO A 34 -7.14 -21.41 -4.33
CA PRO A 34 -6.18 -20.98 -5.34
C PRO A 34 -6.83 -20.38 -6.58
N THR A 35 -8.16 -20.52 -6.75
CA THR A 35 -8.90 -19.95 -7.88
C THR A 35 -9.27 -18.49 -7.69
N THR A 36 -9.10 -17.95 -6.47
CA THR A 36 -9.37 -16.57 -6.15
C THR A 36 -8.08 -15.74 -6.21
N ASP A 37 -8.19 -14.45 -6.51
CA ASP A 37 -7.07 -13.52 -6.44
C ASP A 37 -6.51 -13.42 -5.02
N TYR A 38 -5.21 -13.14 -4.90
CA TYR A 38 -4.58 -12.99 -3.59
C TYR A 38 -5.17 -11.77 -2.85
N PRO A 39 -5.67 -11.93 -1.61
CA PRO A 39 -6.48 -10.90 -0.93
C PRO A 39 -5.60 -9.84 -0.20
N ALA A 40 -4.54 -9.33 -0.83
CA ALA A 40 -3.61 -8.40 -0.21
C ALA A 40 -4.29 -7.16 0.38
N ASN A 41 -5.21 -6.53 -0.36
CA ASN A 41 -5.96 -5.37 0.12
C ASN A 41 -6.88 -5.71 1.31
N ALA A 42 -7.41 -6.92 1.36
CA ALA A 42 -8.20 -7.37 2.50
C ALA A 42 -7.38 -7.41 3.79
N PHE A 43 -6.10 -7.78 3.73
CA PHE A 43 -5.22 -7.71 4.89
C PHE A 43 -4.94 -6.26 5.32
N ALA A 44 -4.76 -5.33 4.36
CA ALA A 44 -4.64 -3.91 4.67
C ALA A 44 -5.91 -3.37 5.36
N PHE A 45 -7.09 -3.76 4.90
CA PHE A 45 -8.36 -3.31 5.46
C PHE A 45 -8.61 -3.79 6.90
N ARG A 46 -7.91 -4.82 7.39
CA ARG A 46 -7.91 -5.18 8.82
C ARG A 46 -7.40 -4.05 9.72
N TYR A 47 -6.51 -3.19 9.22
CA TYR A 47 -5.99 -2.02 9.92
C TYR A 47 -6.79 -0.76 9.61
N VAL A 48 -7.15 -0.58 8.33
CA VAL A 48 -7.80 0.64 7.83
C VAL A 48 -9.19 0.81 8.38
N LEU A 49 -10.04 -0.22 8.27
CA LEU A 49 -11.46 -0.10 8.61
C LEU A 49 -11.71 0.15 10.09
N PRO A 50 -11.10 -0.58 11.05
CA PRO A 50 -11.26 -0.29 12.47
C PRO A 50 -10.82 1.13 12.84
N ALA A 51 -9.69 1.59 12.31
CA ALA A 51 -9.19 2.93 12.59
C ALA A 51 -10.13 4.02 12.04
N LEU A 52 -10.66 3.85 10.84
CA LEU A 52 -11.66 4.77 10.28
C LEU A 52 -12.96 4.79 11.11
N LEU A 53 -13.40 3.65 11.63
CA LEU A 53 -14.61 3.56 12.45
C LEU A 53 -14.48 4.23 13.83
N GLU A 54 -13.26 4.38 14.36
CA GLU A 54 -12.99 5.14 15.58
C GLU A 54 -13.21 6.64 15.40
N SER A 55 -13.09 7.16 14.16
CA SER A 55 -13.39 8.56 13.83
C SER A 55 -14.90 8.79 13.74
N PRO A 56 -15.40 9.95 14.23
CA PRO A 56 -16.82 10.31 14.09
C PRO A 56 -17.20 10.70 12.66
N GLY A 57 -16.22 11.07 11.85
CA GLY A 57 -16.43 11.48 10.46
C GLY A 57 -16.77 10.31 9.55
N ARG A 58 -17.46 10.59 8.44
CA ARG A 58 -17.93 9.54 7.51
C ARG A 58 -17.65 9.86 6.04
N ARG A 59 -17.09 11.02 5.74
CA ARG A 59 -16.71 11.37 4.36
C ARG A 59 -15.37 10.73 4.03
N LEU A 60 -15.39 9.73 3.17
CA LEU A 60 -14.22 8.96 2.77
C LEU A 60 -13.87 9.20 1.30
N LEU A 61 -12.60 9.50 1.04
CA LEU A 61 -12.05 9.59 -0.32
C LEU A 61 -11.18 8.37 -0.61
N GLU A 62 -11.48 7.67 -1.67
CA GLU A 62 -10.59 6.65 -2.22
C GLU A 62 -9.84 7.22 -3.42
N ILE A 63 -8.51 7.14 -3.37
CA ILE A 63 -7.60 7.54 -4.46
C ILE A 63 -7.07 6.27 -5.12
N GLY A 64 -7.20 6.20 -6.45
CA GLY A 64 -6.95 4.96 -7.17
C GLY A 64 -8.08 3.95 -6.95
N VAL A 65 -9.32 4.35 -7.26
CA VAL A 65 -10.51 3.52 -7.03
C VAL A 65 -10.50 2.22 -7.82
N GLY A 66 -9.65 2.10 -8.85
CA GLY A 66 -9.59 0.93 -9.70
C GLY A 66 -10.96 0.54 -10.25
N GLN A 67 -11.34 -0.71 -10.07
CA GLN A 67 -12.63 -1.24 -10.50
C GLN A 67 -13.75 -1.11 -9.43
N GLY A 68 -13.53 -0.35 -8.37
CA GLY A 68 -14.51 -0.13 -7.31
C GLY A 68 -14.64 -1.28 -6.29
N ALA A 69 -13.63 -2.13 -6.18
CA ALA A 69 -13.69 -3.31 -5.31
C ALA A 69 -13.88 -2.97 -3.82
N ALA A 70 -13.44 -1.81 -3.36
CA ALA A 70 -13.58 -1.39 -1.97
C ALA A 70 -14.91 -0.66 -1.66
N LEU A 71 -15.71 -0.29 -2.67
CA LEU A 71 -16.92 0.50 -2.47
C LEU A 71 -17.88 -0.14 -1.46
N SER A 72 -18.23 -1.42 -1.66
CA SER A 72 -19.16 -2.11 -0.76
C SER A 72 -18.63 -2.19 0.67
N VAL A 73 -17.32 -2.44 0.85
CA VAL A 73 -16.70 -2.53 2.17
C VAL A 73 -16.92 -1.27 2.99
N PHE A 74 -16.66 -0.12 2.40
CA PHE A 74 -16.77 1.15 3.11
C PHE A 74 -18.21 1.65 3.20
N THR A 75 -19.03 1.48 2.16
CA THR A 75 -20.43 1.91 2.20
C THR A 75 -21.28 1.08 3.15
N ASP A 76 -21.07 -0.24 3.22
CA ASP A 76 -21.74 -1.11 4.20
C ASP A 76 -21.34 -0.77 5.63
N SER A 77 -20.15 -0.18 5.80
CA SER A 77 -19.66 0.34 7.09
C SER A 77 -20.15 1.76 7.41
N GLY A 78 -20.98 2.36 6.55
CA GLY A 78 -21.63 3.65 6.76
C GLY A 78 -20.82 4.86 6.34
N PHE A 79 -19.81 4.69 5.46
CA PHE A 79 -19.05 5.81 4.90
C PHE A 79 -19.72 6.38 3.65
N GLU A 80 -19.65 7.71 3.51
CA GLU A 80 -20.01 8.44 2.31
C GLU A 80 -18.80 8.49 1.39
N MET A 81 -18.80 7.60 0.37
CA MET A 81 -17.70 7.42 -0.55
C MET A 81 -17.65 8.47 -1.63
N SER A 82 -16.44 8.94 -1.90
CA SER A 82 -16.05 9.64 -3.12
C SER A 82 -14.73 9.09 -3.60
N GLY A 83 -14.38 9.26 -4.86
CA GLY A 83 -13.09 8.77 -5.32
C GLY A 83 -12.68 9.25 -6.70
N PHE A 84 -11.42 9.01 -7.04
CA PHE A 84 -10.91 9.27 -8.37
C PHE A 84 -9.84 8.25 -8.77
N ASP A 85 -9.65 8.12 -10.06
CA ASP A 85 -8.58 7.32 -10.66
C ASP A 85 -8.01 8.05 -11.87
N ILE A 86 -6.74 7.79 -12.18
CA ILE A 86 -6.07 8.33 -13.36
C ILE A 86 -6.50 7.58 -14.64
N ASP A 87 -7.02 6.36 -14.50
CA ASP A 87 -7.51 5.57 -15.61
C ASP A 87 -9.03 5.76 -15.80
N HIS A 88 -9.41 6.30 -16.95
CA HIS A 88 -10.80 6.48 -17.33
C HIS A 88 -11.63 5.18 -17.37
N ALA A 89 -11.00 4.04 -17.72
CA ALA A 89 -11.69 2.76 -17.74
C ALA A 89 -12.01 2.28 -16.32
N CYS A 90 -11.10 2.48 -15.38
CA CYS A 90 -11.31 2.22 -13.96
C CYS A 90 -12.44 3.09 -13.41
N VAL A 91 -12.43 4.39 -13.71
CA VAL A 91 -13.53 5.30 -13.30
C VAL A 91 -14.88 4.82 -13.81
N ALA A 92 -14.97 4.45 -15.10
CA ALA A 92 -16.24 3.98 -15.67
C ALA A 92 -16.74 2.71 -14.97
N GLN A 93 -15.86 1.75 -14.69
CA GLN A 93 -16.22 0.53 -13.96
C GLN A 93 -16.66 0.83 -12.52
N THR A 94 -15.97 1.74 -11.83
CA THR A 94 -16.35 2.18 -10.49
C THR A 94 -17.71 2.88 -10.49
N GLN A 95 -18.01 3.71 -11.49
CA GLN A 95 -19.32 4.35 -11.65
C GLN A 95 -20.43 3.31 -11.86
N ASP A 96 -20.20 2.27 -12.67
CA ASP A 96 -21.15 1.18 -12.85
C ASP A 96 -21.39 0.42 -11.53
N GLN A 97 -20.35 0.17 -10.75
CA GLN A 97 -20.46 -0.41 -9.41
C GLN A 97 -21.25 0.49 -8.46
N ALA A 98 -20.97 1.80 -8.45
CA ALA A 98 -21.68 2.77 -7.64
C ALA A 98 -23.18 2.77 -7.94
N ILE A 99 -23.56 2.75 -9.22
CA ILE A 99 -24.97 2.64 -9.65
C ILE A 99 -25.61 1.36 -9.12
N ALA A 100 -24.90 0.21 -9.24
CA ALA A 100 -25.38 -1.08 -8.75
C ALA A 100 -25.62 -1.08 -7.23
N LEU A 101 -24.83 -0.32 -6.48
CA LEU A 101 -24.95 -0.13 -5.03
C LEU A 101 -25.91 1.02 -4.66
N SER A 102 -26.59 1.65 -5.63
CA SER A 102 -27.46 2.82 -5.43
C SER A 102 -26.73 4.04 -4.86
N LEU A 103 -25.46 4.19 -5.17
CA LEU A 103 -24.64 5.34 -4.83
C LEU A 103 -24.66 6.37 -5.97
N ASP A 104 -24.26 7.60 -5.63
CA ASP A 104 -24.11 8.67 -6.62
C ASP A 104 -22.81 8.46 -7.42
N ALA A 105 -22.94 8.06 -8.68
CA ALA A 105 -21.82 7.80 -9.58
C ALA A 105 -21.00 9.07 -9.90
N GLU A 106 -21.58 10.29 -9.78
CA GLU A 106 -20.85 11.55 -10.02
C GLU A 106 -19.79 11.82 -8.95
N ARG A 107 -19.84 11.12 -7.82
CA ARG A 107 -18.81 11.16 -6.77
C ARG A 107 -17.52 10.41 -7.16
N PHE A 108 -17.50 9.71 -8.29
CA PHE A 108 -16.33 9.00 -8.80
C PHE A 108 -15.90 9.60 -10.14
N THR A 109 -14.71 10.20 -10.16
CA THR A 109 -14.28 11.03 -11.29
C THR A 109 -12.87 10.65 -11.75
N HIS A 110 -12.54 11.02 -12.99
CA HIS A 110 -11.15 11.01 -13.42
C HIS A 110 -10.36 12.08 -12.65
N GLY A 111 -9.17 11.71 -12.14
CA GLY A 111 -8.31 12.63 -11.41
C GLY A 111 -6.90 12.07 -11.21
N ASP A 112 -5.95 12.98 -11.06
CA ASP A 112 -4.55 12.68 -10.77
C ASP A 112 -4.16 13.38 -9.45
N LEU A 113 -3.68 12.61 -8.47
CA LEU A 113 -3.27 13.15 -7.17
C LEU A 113 -2.21 14.27 -7.29
N ARG A 114 -1.43 14.27 -8.35
CA ARG A 114 -0.44 15.32 -8.64
C ARG A 114 -1.07 16.63 -9.13
N GLU A 115 -2.32 16.58 -9.61
CA GLU A 115 -3.02 17.70 -10.23
C GLU A 115 -4.30 18.07 -9.47
N PRO A 116 -4.25 18.90 -8.41
CA PRO A 116 -5.41 19.25 -7.57
C PRO A 116 -6.61 19.81 -8.34
N ALA A 117 -6.37 20.39 -9.52
CA ALA A 117 -7.44 20.89 -10.36
C ALA A 117 -8.34 19.78 -10.92
N SER A 118 -7.80 18.56 -11.11
CA SER A 118 -8.48 17.42 -11.74
C SER A 118 -9.59 16.82 -10.86
N TYR A 119 -9.46 16.89 -9.53
CA TYR A 119 -10.43 16.36 -8.56
C TYR A 119 -11.10 17.43 -7.70
N ARG A 120 -10.98 18.72 -8.08
CA ARG A 120 -11.52 19.86 -7.32
C ARG A 120 -13.02 19.75 -7.07
N SER A 121 -13.80 19.18 -7.97
CA SER A 121 -15.24 19.00 -7.83
C SER A 121 -15.61 18.18 -6.60
N LEU A 122 -14.80 17.17 -6.23
CA LEU A 122 -15.03 16.32 -5.06
C LEU A 122 -14.86 17.08 -3.74
N CYS A 123 -14.13 18.20 -3.76
CA CYS A 123 -13.88 19.03 -2.59
C CYS A 123 -14.93 20.14 -2.39
N ALA A 124 -15.96 20.21 -3.22
CA ALA A 124 -16.99 21.26 -3.15
C ALA A 124 -17.73 21.28 -1.80
N GLU A 125 -17.90 20.15 -1.16
CA GLU A 125 -18.54 19.99 0.14
C GLU A 125 -17.59 20.04 1.34
N GLY A 126 -16.30 20.30 1.12
CA GLY A 126 -15.24 20.34 2.13
C GLY A 126 -14.21 19.23 1.98
N ARG A 127 -13.38 19.06 3.01
CA ARG A 127 -12.34 18.04 3.10
C ARG A 127 -12.90 16.68 3.52
N PHE A 128 -12.05 15.67 3.61
CA PHE A 128 -12.42 14.30 3.91
C PHE A 128 -11.96 13.89 5.31
N ASP A 129 -12.81 13.16 6.03
CA ASP A 129 -12.50 12.61 7.36
C ASP A 129 -11.53 11.43 7.26
N GLY A 130 -11.57 10.71 6.14
CA GLY A 130 -10.66 9.63 5.82
C GLY A 130 -10.23 9.65 4.36
N ILE A 131 -8.99 9.27 4.11
CA ILE A 131 -8.46 9.06 2.76
C ILE A 131 -7.80 7.69 2.71
N VAL A 132 -8.11 6.90 1.68
CA VAL A 132 -7.52 5.59 1.42
C VAL A 132 -6.89 5.62 0.02
N ALA A 133 -5.60 5.25 -0.08
CA ALA A 133 -4.85 5.20 -1.34
C ALA A 133 -4.00 3.93 -1.42
N MET A 134 -4.66 2.81 -1.77
CA MET A 134 -3.99 1.51 -1.91
C MET A 134 -3.38 1.39 -3.31
N GLY A 135 -2.11 1.01 -3.38
CA GLY A 135 -1.40 0.80 -4.64
C GLY A 135 -1.10 2.06 -5.46
N VAL A 136 -1.26 3.27 -4.92
CA VAL A 136 -1.10 4.54 -5.65
C VAL A 136 0.32 5.10 -5.53
N LEU A 137 0.85 5.19 -4.32
CA LEU A 137 2.14 5.84 -4.05
C LEU A 137 3.33 5.21 -4.82
N PRO A 138 3.38 3.90 -5.06
CA PRO A 138 4.45 3.29 -5.85
C PRO A 138 4.54 3.77 -7.30
N HIS A 139 3.48 4.34 -7.85
CA HIS A 139 3.40 4.86 -9.23
C HIS A 139 3.64 6.37 -9.33
N ILE A 140 3.92 7.03 -8.20
CA ILE A 140 4.11 8.48 -8.16
C ILE A 140 5.61 8.83 -8.02
N GLY A 141 6.13 9.58 -8.98
CA GLY A 141 7.51 10.08 -8.95
C GLY A 141 7.70 11.23 -7.95
N ASP A 142 6.83 12.24 -7.97
CA ASP A 142 6.85 13.37 -7.01
C ASP A 142 5.96 13.09 -5.79
N LYS A 143 6.51 12.35 -4.84
CA LYS A 143 5.80 11.96 -3.61
C LYS A 143 5.57 13.12 -2.66
N GLU A 144 6.53 14.04 -2.54
CA GLU A 144 6.43 15.16 -1.61
C GLU A 144 5.25 16.06 -1.93
N SER A 145 5.07 16.43 -3.20
CA SER A 145 3.91 17.22 -3.63
C SER A 145 2.61 16.45 -3.46
N SER A 146 2.60 15.16 -3.78
CA SER A 146 1.41 14.31 -3.64
C SER A 146 1.00 14.13 -2.18
N ILE A 147 1.93 13.96 -1.26
CA ILE A 147 1.65 13.87 0.18
C ILE A 147 1.11 15.20 0.73
N ARG A 148 1.63 16.34 0.24
CA ARG A 148 1.04 17.67 0.58
C ARG A 148 -0.38 17.81 0.07
N ASN A 149 -0.68 17.33 -1.14
CA ASN A 149 -2.04 17.32 -1.67
C ASN A 149 -2.98 16.47 -0.82
N LEU A 150 -2.51 15.31 -0.32
CA LEU A 150 -3.26 14.50 0.65
C LEU A 150 -3.55 15.26 1.94
N PHE A 151 -2.56 15.98 2.47
CA PHE A 151 -2.74 16.80 3.67
C PHE A 151 -3.80 17.89 3.44
N ASP A 152 -3.79 18.54 2.29
CA ASP A 152 -4.76 19.57 1.94
C ASP A 152 -6.19 19.02 1.76
N LEU A 153 -6.33 17.75 1.36
CA LEU A 153 -7.60 17.05 1.22
C LEU A 153 -8.17 16.55 2.57
N THR A 154 -7.32 16.41 3.58
CA THR A 154 -7.69 15.82 4.87
C THR A 154 -8.27 16.87 5.81
N GLU A 155 -9.42 16.57 6.43
CA GLU A 155 -10.01 17.39 7.48
C GLU A 155 -9.12 17.38 8.74
N PRO A 156 -9.02 18.48 9.53
CA PRO A 156 -8.30 18.44 10.79
C PRO A 156 -8.79 17.30 11.70
N GLY A 157 -7.88 16.43 12.09
CA GLY A 157 -8.18 15.20 12.83
C GLY A 157 -8.61 14.02 11.97
N GLY A 158 -8.65 14.18 10.65
CA GLY A 158 -8.89 13.11 9.69
C GLY A 158 -7.70 12.17 9.56
N GLN A 159 -7.91 11.02 8.95
CA GLN A 159 -6.94 9.93 8.84
C GLN A 159 -6.61 9.62 7.38
N VAL A 160 -5.34 9.30 7.11
CA VAL A 160 -4.87 8.93 5.76
C VAL A 160 -4.20 7.57 5.80
N PHE A 161 -4.63 6.67 4.93
CA PHE A 161 -4.09 5.31 4.80
C PHE A 161 -3.51 5.13 3.41
N ILE A 162 -2.21 4.86 3.34
CA ILE A 162 -1.47 4.76 2.09
C ILE A 162 -0.66 3.48 2.07
N GLU A 163 -0.77 2.77 0.96
CA GLU A 163 0.13 1.66 0.67
C GLU A 163 1.40 2.17 -0.05
N PHE A 164 2.53 1.63 0.33
CA PHE A 164 3.80 1.77 -0.41
C PHE A 164 4.53 0.43 -0.47
N ARG A 165 5.41 0.28 -1.45
CA ARG A 165 6.22 -0.94 -1.61
C ARG A 165 7.46 -0.86 -0.73
N ASN A 166 7.59 -1.84 0.17
CA ASN A 166 8.69 -1.90 1.13
C ASN A 166 10.03 -2.16 0.45
N LEU A 167 10.90 -1.15 0.40
CA LEU A 167 12.24 -1.26 -0.18
C LEU A 167 13.09 -2.34 0.50
N LEU A 168 12.95 -2.53 1.82
CA LEU A 168 13.75 -3.53 2.54
C LEU A 168 13.39 -4.96 2.10
N PHE A 169 12.19 -5.17 1.58
CA PHE A 169 11.80 -6.44 0.99
C PHE A 169 12.70 -6.81 -0.21
N ALA A 170 13.26 -5.82 -0.90
CA ALA A 170 14.20 -6.04 -1.99
C ALA A 170 15.42 -6.89 -1.59
N MET A 171 15.80 -6.92 -0.32
CA MET A 171 16.88 -7.80 0.16
C MET A 171 16.56 -9.28 0.02
N SER A 172 15.28 -9.66 0.06
CA SER A 172 14.80 -11.05 -0.04
C SER A 172 14.38 -11.45 -1.45
N THR A 173 14.31 -10.53 -2.40
CA THR A 173 13.83 -10.83 -3.76
C THR A 173 14.85 -11.55 -4.63
N PHE A 174 16.13 -11.44 -4.33
CA PHE A 174 17.25 -12.06 -5.05
C PHE A 174 17.22 -11.81 -6.57
N ASN A 175 16.82 -10.59 -6.96
CA ASN A 175 16.68 -10.15 -8.35
C ASN A 175 17.25 -8.73 -8.54
N ARG A 176 16.90 -8.08 -9.66
CA ARG A 176 17.33 -6.71 -9.96
C ARG A 176 17.03 -5.70 -8.85
N PHE A 177 15.95 -5.88 -8.07
CA PHE A 177 15.62 -4.97 -6.97
C PHE A 177 16.61 -5.09 -5.82
N THR A 178 17.06 -6.32 -5.49
CA THR A 178 18.19 -6.53 -4.56
C THR A 178 19.44 -5.80 -5.07
N HIS A 179 19.74 -5.96 -6.36
CA HIS A 179 20.91 -5.29 -6.96
C HIS A 179 20.81 -3.77 -6.82
N SER A 180 19.68 -3.16 -7.22
CA SER A 180 19.47 -1.72 -7.12
C SER A 180 19.54 -1.22 -5.66
N LEU A 181 18.97 -1.94 -4.71
CA LEU A 181 19.07 -1.57 -3.29
C LEU A 181 20.54 -1.46 -2.87
N PHE A 182 21.37 -2.44 -3.20
CA PHE A 182 22.79 -2.41 -2.86
C PHE A 182 23.54 -1.32 -3.61
N MET A 183 23.40 -1.25 -4.93
CA MET A 183 24.22 -0.40 -5.78
C MET A 183 23.83 1.09 -5.69
N ASP A 184 22.54 1.39 -5.62
CA ASP A 184 22.06 2.76 -5.75
C ASP A 184 21.86 3.43 -4.37
N GLN A 185 21.63 2.62 -3.31
CA GLN A 185 21.35 3.16 -1.99
C GLN A 185 22.43 2.82 -0.97
N LEU A 186 22.69 1.53 -0.71
CA LEU A 186 23.61 1.14 0.37
C LEU A 186 25.07 1.46 0.06
N LEU A 187 25.48 1.35 -1.20
CA LEU A 187 26.85 1.61 -1.65
C LEU A 187 27.01 3.00 -2.27
N HIS A 188 26.05 3.88 -2.11
CA HIS A 188 26.19 5.27 -2.52
C HIS A 188 27.38 5.91 -1.76
N GLY A 189 28.34 6.47 -2.45
CA GLY A 189 29.53 7.05 -1.84
C GLY A 189 30.67 6.07 -1.49
N VAL A 190 30.50 4.76 -1.72
CA VAL A 190 31.59 3.79 -1.63
C VAL A 190 32.51 3.91 -2.86
N SER A 191 33.83 3.70 -2.67
CA SER A 191 34.81 3.87 -3.73
C SER A 191 34.54 2.97 -4.96
N PRO A 192 34.79 3.44 -6.19
CA PRO A 192 34.48 2.71 -7.42
C PRO A 192 35.02 1.27 -7.45
N PRO A 193 36.29 0.96 -7.07
CA PRO A 193 36.79 -0.41 -7.12
C PRO A 193 35.97 -1.39 -6.29
N VAL A 194 35.47 -0.94 -5.12
CA VAL A 194 34.64 -1.77 -4.24
C VAL A 194 33.24 -1.94 -4.85
N ARG A 195 32.64 -0.85 -5.37
CA ARG A 195 31.35 -0.91 -6.07
C ARG A 195 31.39 -1.85 -7.26
N ASP A 196 32.44 -1.78 -8.08
CA ASP A 196 32.60 -2.63 -9.26
C ASP A 196 32.74 -4.12 -8.88
N ALA A 197 33.48 -4.43 -7.82
CA ALA A 197 33.61 -5.79 -7.31
C ALA A 197 32.26 -6.32 -6.81
N VAL A 198 31.53 -5.53 -6.03
CA VAL A 198 30.19 -5.91 -5.54
C VAL A 198 29.19 -6.05 -6.67
N ASN A 199 29.20 -5.12 -7.63
CA ASN A 199 28.34 -5.18 -8.82
C ASN A 199 28.55 -6.49 -9.59
N HIS A 200 29.81 -6.84 -9.85
CA HIS A 200 30.14 -8.08 -10.56
C HIS A 200 29.62 -9.32 -9.80
N GLU A 201 29.85 -9.36 -8.49
CA GLU A 201 29.42 -10.47 -7.64
C GLU A 201 27.90 -10.60 -7.59
N LEU A 202 27.17 -9.49 -7.36
CA LEU A 202 25.71 -9.48 -7.32
C LEU A 202 25.12 -9.87 -8.68
N ALA A 203 25.60 -9.29 -9.78
CA ALA A 203 25.10 -9.59 -11.11
C ALA A 203 25.29 -11.07 -11.52
N SER A 204 26.33 -11.73 -10.96
CA SER A 204 26.57 -13.16 -11.22
C SER A 204 25.64 -14.10 -10.45
N ARG A 205 25.06 -13.64 -9.34
CA ARG A 205 24.27 -14.48 -8.42
C ARG A 205 22.77 -14.17 -8.44
N LEU A 206 22.37 -12.96 -8.86
CA LEU A 206 20.99 -12.52 -8.86
C LEU A 206 20.29 -12.80 -10.18
N ARG A 207 18.97 -12.92 -10.12
CA ARG A 207 18.12 -13.00 -11.32
C ARG A 207 17.89 -11.58 -11.86
N MET A 208 18.73 -11.17 -12.83
CA MET A 208 18.73 -9.80 -13.36
C MET A 208 17.69 -9.58 -14.49
N GLY A 209 17.08 -10.64 -15.00
CA GLY A 209 16.04 -10.55 -16.04
C GLY A 209 14.76 -9.86 -15.55
N VAL A 210 14.02 -9.27 -16.46
CA VAL A 210 12.67 -8.76 -16.18
C VAL A 210 11.74 -9.96 -16.02
N PRO A 211 10.95 -10.05 -14.93
CA PRO A 211 9.96 -11.11 -14.78
C PRO A 211 8.92 -11.09 -15.91
N ASP A 212 8.48 -12.27 -16.36
CA ASP A 212 7.47 -12.39 -17.43
C ASP A 212 6.15 -11.67 -17.11
N SER A 213 5.80 -11.57 -15.83
CA SER A 213 4.64 -10.81 -15.37
C SER A 213 4.76 -9.31 -15.67
N VAL A 214 5.95 -8.74 -15.48
CA VAL A 214 6.22 -7.32 -15.76
C VAL A 214 6.28 -7.06 -17.26
N ALA A 215 6.84 -8.00 -18.04
CA ALA A 215 6.86 -7.89 -19.50
C ALA A 215 5.44 -7.94 -20.09
N ARG A 216 4.53 -8.70 -19.48
CA ARG A 216 3.10 -8.77 -19.89
C ARG A 216 2.31 -7.51 -19.52
N SER A 217 2.58 -6.91 -18.37
CA SER A 217 1.93 -5.65 -18.00
C SER A 217 2.41 -4.45 -18.82
N ALA A 218 3.67 -4.44 -19.24
CA ALA A 218 4.18 -3.41 -20.14
C ALA A 218 3.47 -3.38 -21.50
N ASP A 219 3.06 -4.55 -22.02
CA ASP A 219 2.25 -4.66 -23.24
C ASP A 219 0.80 -4.20 -23.02
N ALA A 220 0.31 -4.21 -21.80
CA ALA A 220 -1.05 -3.76 -21.42
C ALA A 220 -1.12 -2.26 -21.11
N GLY A 221 0.01 -1.54 -21.16
CA GLY A 221 0.06 -0.11 -20.81
C GLY A 221 0.03 0.16 -19.32
N ASP A 222 0.12 -0.86 -18.47
CA ASP A 222 0.27 -0.70 -17.03
C ASP A 222 1.64 -0.11 -16.72
N ASP A 223 1.65 1.03 -16.06
CA ASP A 223 2.86 1.67 -15.60
C ASP A 223 3.63 0.73 -14.66
N ILE A 224 4.86 0.43 -15.03
CA ILE A 224 5.78 -0.33 -14.20
C ILE A 224 5.91 0.42 -12.88
N LEU A 225 5.84 -0.30 -11.75
CA LEU A 225 6.12 0.25 -10.43
C LEU A 225 7.37 1.15 -10.48
N GLU A 226 7.19 2.44 -10.27
CA GLU A 226 8.28 3.42 -10.38
C GLU A 226 9.19 3.37 -9.17
N SER A 227 8.65 3.03 -7.99
CA SER A 227 9.41 3.16 -6.76
C SER A 227 9.07 2.18 -5.65
N PHE A 228 10.11 1.92 -4.87
CA PHE A 228 10.06 1.26 -3.57
C PHE A 228 10.51 2.25 -2.51
N ASP A 229 9.89 2.24 -1.34
CA ASP A 229 10.15 3.19 -0.28
C ASP A 229 10.78 2.51 0.93
N ASN A 230 11.72 3.22 1.56
CA ASN A 230 12.31 2.77 2.81
C ASN A 230 11.34 3.04 3.97
N PRO A 231 10.76 2.01 4.60
CA PRO A 231 9.78 2.18 5.67
C PRO A 231 10.33 2.94 6.90
N LEU A 232 11.65 3.00 7.05
CA LEU A 232 12.28 3.75 8.16
C LEU A 232 12.31 5.26 7.90
N THR A 233 12.18 5.70 6.65
CA THR A 233 12.22 7.13 6.28
C THR A 233 10.87 7.67 5.83
N VAL A 234 9.96 6.82 5.38
CA VAL A 234 8.60 7.22 4.94
C VAL A 234 7.86 8.05 5.99
N PRO A 235 7.89 7.73 7.30
CA PRO A 235 7.20 8.55 8.30
C PRO A 235 7.64 10.02 8.31
N ALA A 236 8.91 10.29 8.01
CA ALA A 236 9.40 11.68 7.95
C ALA A 236 8.76 12.48 6.80
N LEU A 237 8.49 11.85 5.64
CA LEU A 237 7.83 12.52 4.51
C LEU A 237 6.43 13.02 4.88
N PHE A 238 5.69 12.23 5.65
CA PHE A 238 4.36 12.61 6.12
C PHE A 238 4.41 13.66 7.22
N ALA A 239 5.34 13.53 8.18
CA ALA A 239 5.56 14.52 9.23
C ALA A 239 5.96 15.87 8.65
N ASP A 240 6.82 15.91 7.63
CA ASP A 240 7.24 17.13 6.94
C ASP A 240 6.08 17.81 6.18
N ALA A 241 5.09 17.04 5.75
CA ALA A 241 3.86 17.55 5.15
C ALA A 241 2.83 18.06 6.18
N GLY A 242 3.03 17.76 7.48
CA GLY A 242 2.19 18.23 8.58
C GLY A 242 1.31 17.16 9.24
N PHE A 243 1.45 15.90 8.86
CA PHE A 243 0.74 14.80 9.51
C PHE A 243 1.35 14.48 10.89
N ASP A 244 0.49 14.27 11.87
CA ASP A 244 0.85 13.79 13.20
C ASP A 244 0.61 12.27 13.30
N ASP A 245 1.22 11.61 14.29
CA ASP A 245 0.99 10.19 14.63
C ASP A 245 1.13 9.23 13.44
N VAL A 246 2.22 9.35 12.69
CA VAL A 246 2.49 8.51 11.52
C VAL A 246 2.92 7.12 11.95
N ARG A 247 2.15 6.10 11.57
CA ARG A 247 2.38 4.69 11.90
C ARG A 247 2.61 3.87 10.64
N VAL A 248 3.50 2.89 10.70
CA VAL A 248 3.77 1.95 9.61
C VAL A 248 3.27 0.57 10.02
N HIS A 249 2.36 0.02 9.22
CA HIS A 249 1.89 -1.36 9.36
C HIS A 249 2.43 -2.17 8.20
N TYR A 250 2.82 -3.42 8.47
CA TYR A 250 3.28 -4.34 7.45
C TYR A 250 2.19 -5.38 7.20
N PHE A 251 1.97 -5.68 5.94
CA PHE A 251 1.06 -6.72 5.50
C PHE A 251 1.58 -7.34 4.20
N HIS A 252 0.98 -8.42 3.75
CA HIS A 252 1.39 -9.17 2.57
C HIS A 252 2.82 -9.73 2.74
N TYR A 253 2.97 -10.59 3.74
CA TYR A 253 4.22 -11.29 3.98
C TYR A 253 4.42 -12.40 2.96
N HIS A 254 5.67 -12.56 2.49
CA HIS A 254 6.03 -13.64 1.57
C HIS A 254 6.77 -14.75 2.30
N ALA A 255 6.35 -15.99 2.09
CA ALA A 255 6.98 -17.18 2.68
C ALA A 255 8.40 -17.45 2.15
N GLY A 256 8.76 -16.85 1.02
CA GLY A 256 10.07 -17.01 0.40
C GLY A 256 10.33 -15.96 -0.69
N MET A 257 11.33 -16.22 -1.51
CA MET A 257 11.64 -15.35 -2.64
C MET A 257 10.48 -15.38 -3.66
N PRO A 258 10.04 -14.24 -4.21
CA PRO A 258 8.86 -14.18 -5.10
C PRO A 258 8.91 -15.12 -6.31
N TYR A 259 10.09 -15.43 -6.82
CA TYR A 259 10.23 -16.34 -7.96
C TYR A 259 9.89 -17.80 -7.64
N LEU A 260 9.88 -18.20 -6.35
CA LEU A 260 9.47 -19.54 -5.93
C LEU A 260 7.96 -19.73 -6.00
N GLN A 261 7.19 -18.65 -6.07
CA GLN A 261 5.74 -18.71 -6.21
C GLN A 261 5.30 -19.52 -7.45
N SER A 262 6.08 -19.45 -8.54
CA SER A 262 5.79 -20.20 -9.75
C SER A 262 6.07 -21.71 -9.66
N GLU A 263 6.84 -22.17 -8.65
CA GLU A 263 7.16 -23.59 -8.46
C GLU A 263 5.99 -24.35 -7.80
N ASP A 264 5.35 -23.74 -6.80
CA ASP A 264 4.14 -24.26 -6.14
C ASP A 264 3.26 -23.08 -5.67
N PRO A 265 2.42 -22.51 -6.55
CA PRO A 265 1.61 -21.34 -6.23
C PRO A 265 0.68 -21.53 -5.04
N ASP A 266 0.09 -22.72 -4.91
CA ASP A 266 -0.88 -23.03 -3.85
C ASP A 266 -0.21 -23.13 -2.48
N ALA A 267 0.95 -23.82 -2.41
CA ALA A 267 1.71 -23.91 -1.17
C ALA A 267 2.24 -22.54 -0.74
N PHE A 268 2.70 -21.73 -1.71
CA PHE A 268 3.21 -20.38 -1.45
C PHE A 268 2.11 -19.50 -0.88
N ARG A 269 0.93 -19.47 -1.53
CA ARG A 269 -0.24 -18.73 -1.07
C ARG A 269 -0.69 -19.12 0.34
N ARG A 270 -0.81 -20.42 0.63
CA ARG A 270 -1.18 -20.88 1.98
C ARG A 270 -0.18 -20.43 3.04
N ALA A 271 1.11 -20.43 2.71
CA ALA A 271 2.15 -19.98 3.62
C ALA A 271 2.11 -18.47 3.84
N ASP A 272 1.87 -17.68 2.79
CA ASP A 272 1.70 -16.23 2.90
C ASP A 272 0.50 -15.87 3.79
N VAL A 273 -0.66 -16.51 3.57
CA VAL A 273 -1.85 -16.30 4.43
C VAL A 273 -1.57 -16.68 5.88
N ALA A 274 -0.87 -17.78 6.12
CA ALA A 274 -0.51 -18.20 7.49
C ALA A 274 0.44 -17.20 8.19
N LEU A 275 1.29 -16.51 7.42
CA LEU A 275 2.17 -15.46 7.97
C LEU A 275 1.41 -14.19 8.34
N GLU A 276 0.33 -13.85 7.62
CA GLU A 276 -0.53 -12.72 7.97
C GLU A 276 -1.25 -12.92 9.32
N ASP A 277 -1.53 -14.15 9.68
CA ASP A 277 -2.20 -14.51 10.94
C ASP A 277 -1.21 -14.84 12.07
N ALA A 278 0.10 -14.80 11.79
CA ALA A 278 1.13 -15.05 12.79
C ALA A 278 1.27 -13.85 13.76
N PRO A 279 1.42 -14.11 15.08
CA PRO A 279 1.52 -13.05 16.08
C PRO A 279 2.85 -12.26 16.00
#